data_cbf69cdb9bc57e48f778ce143beffde8
#
_entry.id   cbf69cdb9bc57e48f778ce143beffde8
#
_cell.length_a   1.000
_cell.length_b   1.000
_cell.length_c   1.000
_cell.angle_alpha   90.00
_cell.angle_beta   90.00
_cell.angle_gamma   90.00
#
_symmetry.space_group_name_H-M   'P 1'
#
loop_
_entity.id
_entity.type
_entity.pdbx_description
1 polymer ?
#
loop_
_entity_poly.entity_id
_entity_poly.type
_entity_poly.pdbx_seq_one_letter_code
_entity_poly.pdbx_strand_id
1 'polypeptide(L)'
;INNLKKGTITEGGSYMSLSTTLKKYGLTKAFDMLYKDPETNLVKVMDWSDRFSNGLFPGPRAAIRAAIEDPENAYYPYIRHIINDIDPEVMKTVAVNFFINANLVSGPLQNELRAKYNCNIPWAILLDPTSACNLHCIGCWAADYGNRLNLSFEEMDDIVCQGKEMGVYFYLFSGGEPLVRKKDIIRLCEKHDDCMFTAFTTGTLIDEAFADEMLRVKNFAPAISLEGFGEATDSRRGAGVYERALKAMKILHEHKLIYGISCCYTSANYDAITSEEYWDMIIENGAYFVWYFHYMPVGNDASPELLPTPEQRELVYSRIRKQRSTKPLFAIDFQNDGEFVGGCIAGGRSYLHINANGEIGRA
;
A
#
# COMPACT_ATOMS: atom_id res chain seq x y z
N ILE A 1 19.71 19.81 12.48
CA ILE A 1 18.81 19.47 13.59
C ILE A 1 19.65 19.14 14.85
N ASN A 2 20.37 20.12 15.43
CA ASN A 2 21.09 19.95 16.69
C ASN A 2 20.66 21.08 17.61
N ASN A 3 19.54 20.94 18.30
CA ASN A 3 19.22 21.64 19.56
C ASN A 3 17.83 21.27 20.07
N LEU A 4 17.61 19.99 20.38
CA LEU A 4 16.57 19.61 21.35
C LEU A 4 17.30 19.10 22.61
N LYS A 5 17.16 19.87 23.69
CA LYS A 5 17.74 19.58 24.99
C LYS A 5 17.36 18.18 25.44
N LYS A 6 18.35 17.39 25.85
CA LYS A 6 18.21 16.11 26.55
C LYS A 6 17.28 16.27 27.75
N GLY A 7 15.99 15.98 27.55
CA GLY A 7 15.11 15.55 28.62
C GLY A 7 15.37 14.07 28.87
N THR A 8 15.68 13.69 30.08
CA THR A 8 15.83 12.32 30.54
C THR A 8 14.59 11.51 30.17
N ILE A 9 14.70 10.65 29.15
CA ILE A 9 13.68 9.67 28.81
C ILE A 9 13.86 8.53 29.81
N THR A 10 12.97 8.46 30.78
CA THR A 10 12.72 7.22 31.54
C THR A 10 12.14 6.20 30.54
N GLU A 11 12.61 4.96 30.63
CA GLU A 11 12.16 3.80 29.87
C GLU A 11 10.62 3.77 29.76
N GLY A 12 10.08 4.30 28.69
CA GLY A 12 8.64 4.34 28.41
C GLY A 12 8.28 3.20 27.47
N GLY A 13 7.98 2.03 28.01
CA GLY A 13 7.18 1.05 27.32
C GLY A 13 5.88 1.73 26.89
N SER A 14 5.55 1.69 25.59
CA SER A 14 4.30 2.19 25.04
C SER A 14 3.13 1.57 25.79
N TYR A 15 2.53 2.29 26.72
CA TYR A 15 1.29 1.91 27.38
C TYR A 15 0.15 1.96 26.37
N MET A 16 -0.06 0.86 25.62
CA MET A 16 -1.32 0.69 24.92
C MET A 16 -2.46 0.79 25.95
N SER A 17 -3.41 1.70 25.72
CA SER A 17 -4.56 1.81 26.62
C SER A 17 -5.26 0.46 26.73
N LEU A 18 -5.83 0.15 27.88
CA LEU A 18 -6.61 -1.09 28.09
C LEU A 18 -7.68 -1.27 26.99
N SER A 19 -8.23 -0.15 26.51
CA SER A 19 -9.22 -0.14 25.42
C SER A 19 -8.63 -0.60 24.08
N THR A 20 -7.38 -0.26 23.77
CA THR A 20 -6.70 -0.68 22.54
C THR A 20 -6.36 -2.17 22.56
N THR A 21 -5.88 -2.67 23.71
CA THR A 21 -5.60 -4.10 23.91
C THR A 21 -6.89 -4.92 23.76
N LEU A 22 -8.00 -4.47 24.34
CA LEU A 22 -9.30 -5.12 24.19
C LEU A 22 -9.83 -5.10 22.77
N LYS A 23 -9.62 -4.00 22.04
CA LYS A 23 -10.01 -3.91 20.60
C LYS A 23 -9.21 -4.89 19.74
N LYS A 24 -7.89 -4.97 19.94
CA LYS A 24 -7.03 -5.94 19.23
C LYS A 24 -7.44 -7.37 19.55
N TYR A 25 -7.66 -7.70 20.81
CA TYR A 25 -8.12 -9.02 21.23
C TYR A 25 -9.49 -9.37 20.61
N GLY A 26 -10.44 -8.42 20.65
CA GLY A 26 -11.76 -8.60 20.06
C GLY A 26 -11.69 -8.85 18.56
N LEU A 27 -10.88 -8.07 17.82
CA LEU A 27 -10.67 -8.26 16.38
C LEU A 27 -10.05 -9.63 16.09
N THR A 28 -9.00 -10.02 16.83
CA THR A 28 -8.39 -11.34 16.68
C THR A 28 -9.42 -12.46 16.85
N LYS A 29 -10.28 -12.37 17.89
CA LYS A 29 -11.36 -13.35 18.10
C LYS A 29 -12.41 -13.33 17.01
N ALA A 30 -12.74 -12.16 16.45
CA ALA A 30 -13.64 -12.05 15.32
C ALA A 30 -13.07 -12.74 14.06
N PHE A 31 -11.77 -12.59 13.79
CA PHE A 31 -11.09 -13.33 12.71
C PHE A 31 -11.04 -14.84 12.97
N ASP A 32 -10.69 -15.26 14.18
CA ASP A 32 -10.70 -16.69 14.55
C ASP A 32 -12.11 -17.31 14.35
N MET A 33 -13.16 -16.54 14.60
CA MET A 33 -14.54 -16.94 14.36
C MET A 33 -14.87 -16.95 12.86
N LEU A 34 -14.45 -15.93 12.12
CA LEU A 34 -14.69 -15.80 10.69
C LEU A 34 -14.16 -17.00 9.92
N TYR A 35 -12.90 -17.38 10.17
CA TYR A 35 -12.25 -18.47 9.45
C TYR A 35 -12.74 -19.89 9.83
N LYS A 36 -13.49 -20.04 10.92
CA LYS A 36 -14.14 -21.31 11.24
C LYS A 36 -15.33 -21.65 10.33
N ASP A 37 -16.09 -20.64 9.96
CA ASP A 37 -17.23 -20.74 9.07
C ASP A 37 -17.48 -19.35 8.45
N PRO A 38 -16.79 -19.04 7.34
CA PRO A 38 -16.87 -17.71 6.74
C PRO A 38 -18.28 -17.31 6.31
N GLU A 39 -19.07 -18.25 5.78
CA GLU A 39 -20.40 -17.97 5.27
C GLU A 39 -21.36 -17.52 6.37
N THR A 40 -21.36 -18.24 7.47
CA THR A 40 -22.25 -17.92 8.60
C THR A 40 -21.73 -16.76 9.46
N ASN A 41 -20.41 -16.61 9.57
CA ASN A 41 -19.83 -15.71 10.55
C ASN A 41 -19.49 -14.32 10.01
N LEU A 42 -19.47 -14.12 8.68
CA LEU A 42 -19.13 -12.83 8.09
C LEU A 42 -20.12 -11.72 8.53
N VAL A 43 -21.43 -12.00 8.48
CA VAL A 43 -22.46 -11.06 8.96
C VAL A 43 -22.31 -10.80 10.46
N LYS A 44 -22.03 -11.84 11.29
CA LYS A 44 -21.84 -11.68 12.73
C LYS A 44 -20.62 -10.81 13.06
N VAL A 45 -19.53 -10.95 12.28
CA VAL A 45 -18.33 -10.10 12.43
C VAL A 45 -18.64 -8.65 12.08
N MET A 46 -19.45 -8.42 11.05
CA MET A 46 -19.92 -7.06 10.70
C MET A 46 -20.82 -6.48 11.80
N ASP A 47 -21.76 -7.25 12.35
CA ASP A 47 -22.61 -6.82 13.48
C ASP A 47 -21.75 -6.45 14.71
N TRP A 48 -20.73 -7.24 14.99
CA TRP A 48 -19.76 -6.93 16.03
C TRP A 48 -18.99 -5.64 15.72
N SER A 49 -18.48 -5.49 14.49
CA SER A 49 -17.77 -4.27 14.05
C SER A 49 -18.65 -3.02 14.22
N ASP A 50 -19.92 -3.08 13.84
CA ASP A 50 -20.86 -1.96 13.97
C ASP A 50 -21.10 -1.54 15.42
N ARG A 51 -21.17 -2.51 16.35
CA ARG A 51 -21.34 -2.22 17.79
C ARG A 51 -20.10 -1.58 18.41
N PHE A 52 -18.89 -1.96 17.98
CA PHE A 52 -17.64 -1.54 18.62
C PHE A 52 -16.87 -0.46 17.85
N SER A 53 -17.34 -0.04 16.69
CA SER A 53 -16.69 1.01 15.89
C SER A 53 -16.84 2.43 16.45
N ASN A 54 -17.73 2.64 17.42
CA ASN A 54 -18.07 3.98 17.94
C ASN A 54 -18.39 5.00 16.83
N GLY A 55 -19.06 4.55 15.74
CA GLY A 55 -19.40 5.41 14.62
C GLY A 55 -18.28 5.71 13.64
N LEU A 56 -17.11 5.11 13.80
CA LEU A 56 -15.99 5.28 12.86
C LEU A 56 -16.28 4.60 11.52
N PHE A 57 -15.87 5.26 10.43
CA PHE A 57 -15.99 4.77 9.05
C PHE A 57 -17.41 4.31 8.66
N PRO A 58 -18.47 5.11 8.87
CA PRO A 58 -19.84 4.67 8.63
C PRO A 58 -20.09 4.30 7.17
N GLY A 59 -19.58 5.09 6.21
CA GLY A 59 -19.72 4.83 4.78
C GLY A 59 -19.05 3.53 4.34
N PRO A 60 -17.74 3.34 4.58
CA PRO A 60 -17.05 2.08 4.28
C PRO A 60 -17.70 0.85 4.91
N ARG A 61 -18.14 0.91 6.17
CA ARG A 61 -18.82 -0.22 6.83
C ARG A 61 -20.16 -0.54 6.17
N ALA A 62 -20.95 0.47 5.81
CA ALA A 62 -22.20 0.28 5.09
C ALA A 62 -21.97 -0.37 3.71
N ALA A 63 -20.93 0.06 2.98
CA ALA A 63 -20.55 -0.51 1.68
C ALA A 63 -20.13 -1.99 1.81
N ILE A 64 -19.30 -2.32 2.81
CA ILE A 64 -18.89 -3.71 3.07
C ILE A 64 -20.10 -4.56 3.45
N ARG A 65 -21.00 -4.07 4.30
CA ARG A 65 -22.23 -4.77 4.66
C ARG A 65 -23.11 -5.06 3.45
N ALA A 66 -23.35 -4.05 2.61
CA ALA A 66 -24.11 -4.22 1.38
C ALA A 66 -23.48 -5.27 0.44
N ALA A 67 -22.14 -5.27 0.35
CA ALA A 67 -21.44 -6.27 -0.45
C ALA A 67 -21.47 -7.70 0.14
N ILE A 68 -21.62 -7.85 1.46
CA ILE A 68 -21.73 -9.16 2.13
C ILE A 68 -23.15 -9.72 2.03
N GLU A 69 -24.17 -8.85 2.16
CA GLU A 69 -25.57 -9.25 2.23
C GLU A 69 -26.21 -9.47 0.85
N ASP A 70 -25.58 -9.00 -0.22
CA ASP A 70 -26.08 -9.11 -1.58
C ASP A 70 -25.08 -9.85 -2.49
N PRO A 71 -25.34 -11.13 -2.83
CA PRO A 71 -24.48 -11.90 -3.74
C PRO A 71 -24.35 -11.31 -5.16
N GLU A 72 -25.29 -10.48 -5.61
CA GLU A 72 -25.25 -9.79 -6.91
C GLU A 72 -24.38 -8.51 -6.86
N ASN A 73 -23.94 -8.10 -5.68
CA ASN A 73 -23.03 -6.97 -5.52
C ASN A 73 -21.66 -7.27 -6.15
N ALA A 74 -21.12 -6.35 -6.95
CA ALA A 74 -19.83 -6.52 -7.63
C ALA A 74 -18.66 -6.82 -6.67
N TYR A 75 -18.75 -6.40 -5.40
CA TYR A 75 -17.72 -6.66 -4.39
C TYR A 75 -17.93 -7.93 -3.57
N TYR A 76 -19.03 -8.66 -3.76
CA TYR A 76 -19.23 -9.95 -3.08
C TYR A 76 -18.13 -10.96 -3.43
N PRO A 77 -17.76 -11.17 -4.72
CA PRO A 77 -16.62 -12.01 -5.07
C PRO A 77 -15.30 -11.53 -4.48
N TYR A 78 -15.09 -10.20 -4.38
CA TYR A 78 -13.87 -9.64 -3.79
C TYR A 78 -13.71 -10.00 -2.31
N ILE A 79 -14.79 -9.90 -1.52
CA ILE A 79 -14.78 -10.28 -0.11
C ILE A 79 -14.52 -11.79 0.04
N ARG A 80 -15.12 -12.60 -0.82
CA ARG A 80 -14.89 -14.06 -0.85
C ARG A 80 -13.43 -14.39 -1.20
N HIS A 81 -12.86 -13.70 -2.18
CA HIS A 81 -11.47 -13.82 -2.56
C HIS A 81 -10.53 -13.49 -1.40
N ILE A 82 -10.74 -12.37 -0.70
CA ILE A 82 -9.97 -12.01 0.50
C ILE A 82 -10.01 -13.11 1.56
N ILE A 83 -11.16 -13.68 1.84
CA ILE A 83 -11.33 -14.64 2.92
C ILE A 83 -10.76 -16.02 2.55
N ASN A 84 -10.89 -16.44 1.31
CA ASN A 84 -10.55 -17.82 0.90
C ASN A 84 -9.09 -17.96 0.44
N ASP A 85 -8.53 -16.92 -0.16
CA ASP A 85 -7.27 -17.02 -0.89
C ASP A 85 -6.09 -16.37 -0.17
N ILE A 86 -6.34 -15.57 0.88
CA ILE A 86 -5.28 -15.02 1.73
C ILE A 86 -5.04 -15.94 2.94
N ASP A 87 -3.77 -16.10 3.32
CA ASP A 87 -3.43 -16.77 4.57
C ASP A 87 -4.12 -16.08 5.77
N PRO A 88 -4.83 -16.82 6.65
CA PRO A 88 -5.56 -16.23 7.76
C PRO A 88 -4.72 -15.39 8.72
N GLU A 89 -3.47 -15.78 8.98
CA GLU A 89 -2.58 -15.04 9.88
C GLU A 89 -2.02 -13.77 9.21
N VAL A 90 -1.79 -13.82 7.88
CA VAL A 90 -1.47 -12.61 7.08
C VAL A 90 -2.65 -11.63 7.14
N MET A 91 -3.87 -12.09 6.86
CA MET A 91 -5.04 -11.22 6.88
C MET A 91 -5.30 -10.62 8.26
N LYS A 92 -5.14 -11.40 9.31
CA LYS A 92 -5.27 -10.95 10.70
C LYS A 92 -4.22 -9.88 11.06
N THR A 93 -2.96 -10.10 10.67
CA THR A 93 -1.86 -9.15 10.90
C THR A 93 -2.13 -7.83 10.16
N VAL A 94 -2.49 -7.90 8.88
CA VAL A 94 -2.83 -6.72 8.08
C VAL A 94 -4.04 -5.99 8.67
N ALA A 95 -5.08 -6.70 9.08
CA ALA A 95 -6.26 -6.09 9.69
C ALA A 95 -5.90 -5.35 11.00
N VAL A 96 -5.07 -5.92 11.85
CA VAL A 96 -4.60 -5.26 13.08
C VAL A 96 -3.71 -4.05 12.74
N ASN A 97 -2.72 -4.21 11.89
CA ASN A 97 -1.73 -3.16 11.64
C ASN A 97 -2.32 -2.01 10.82
N PHE A 98 -3.08 -2.30 9.77
CA PHE A 98 -3.65 -1.27 8.91
C PHE A 98 -4.91 -0.64 9.51
N PHE A 99 -5.90 -1.42 9.97
CA PHE A 99 -7.15 -0.84 10.46
C PHE A 99 -7.07 -0.40 11.91
N ILE A 100 -6.44 -1.17 12.81
CA ILE A 100 -6.37 -0.79 14.23
C ILE A 100 -5.21 0.18 14.47
N ASN A 101 -3.97 -0.21 14.15
CA ASN A 101 -2.81 0.60 14.51
C ASN A 101 -2.77 1.89 13.68
N ALA A 102 -2.79 1.81 12.35
CA ALA A 102 -2.62 2.96 11.47
C ALA A 102 -3.84 3.90 11.42
N ASN A 103 -5.01 3.50 11.92
CA ASN A 103 -6.20 4.35 11.89
C ASN A 103 -6.81 4.58 13.28
N LEU A 104 -7.14 3.52 14.04
CA LEU A 104 -7.85 3.69 15.31
C LEU A 104 -6.95 4.11 16.46
N VAL A 105 -5.72 3.63 16.49
CA VAL A 105 -4.72 3.97 17.53
C VAL A 105 -4.03 5.28 17.19
N SER A 106 -3.63 5.45 15.94
CA SER A 106 -2.89 6.62 15.46
C SER A 106 -3.70 7.92 15.51
N GLY A 107 -4.98 7.88 15.15
CA GLY A 107 -5.82 9.06 14.97
C GLY A 107 -5.85 10.00 16.18
N PRO A 108 -6.15 9.55 17.41
CA PRO A 108 -6.11 10.38 18.61
C PRO A 108 -4.75 11.02 18.86
N LEU A 109 -3.65 10.25 18.77
CA LEU A 109 -2.29 10.74 18.98
C LEU A 109 -1.91 11.79 17.90
N GLN A 110 -2.20 11.52 16.64
CA GLN A 110 -1.94 12.49 15.56
C GLN A 110 -2.73 13.80 15.77
N ASN A 111 -3.97 13.74 16.23
CA ASN A 111 -4.76 14.93 16.52
C ASN A 111 -4.17 15.75 17.67
N GLU A 112 -3.72 15.10 18.74
CA GLU A 112 -3.00 15.74 19.84
C GLU A 112 -1.72 16.43 19.35
N LEU A 113 -0.90 15.72 18.58
CA LEU A 113 0.36 16.26 18.04
C LEU A 113 0.12 17.40 17.03
N ARG A 114 -0.92 17.32 16.19
CA ARG A 114 -1.32 18.44 15.32
C ARG A 114 -1.64 19.71 16.11
N ALA A 115 -2.39 19.57 17.18
CA ALA A 115 -2.70 20.71 18.06
C ALA A 115 -1.46 21.23 18.78
N LYS A 116 -0.61 20.33 19.31
CA LYS A 116 0.62 20.67 20.02
C LYS A 116 1.64 21.41 19.18
N TYR A 117 1.86 20.95 17.96
CA TYR A 117 2.91 21.48 17.06
C TYR A 117 2.37 22.46 16.01
N ASN A 118 1.06 22.65 15.95
CA ASN A 118 0.38 23.49 14.95
C ASN A 118 0.82 23.16 13.51
N CYS A 119 0.92 21.86 13.20
CA CYS A 119 1.28 21.37 11.87
C CYS A 119 0.56 20.05 11.56
N ASN A 120 0.54 19.67 10.30
CA ASN A 120 0.07 18.34 9.92
C ASN A 120 1.02 17.26 10.43
N ILE A 121 0.43 16.17 10.88
CA ILE A 121 1.16 14.93 11.19
C ILE A 121 0.82 13.93 10.07
N PRO A 122 1.81 13.35 9.38
CA PRO A 122 1.56 12.40 8.29
C PRO A 122 0.89 11.13 8.83
N TRP A 123 0.00 10.56 8.01
CA TRP A 123 -0.59 9.24 8.26
C TRP A 123 0.34 8.12 7.78
N ALA A 124 1.13 8.39 6.72
CA ALA A 124 2.07 7.46 6.14
C ALA A 124 3.42 8.13 5.84
N ILE A 125 4.48 7.34 5.76
CA ILE A 125 5.79 7.77 5.29
C ILE A 125 6.14 6.98 4.03
N LEU A 126 6.43 7.70 2.93
CA LEU A 126 7.05 7.15 1.73
C LEU A 126 8.57 7.23 1.91
N LEU A 127 9.26 6.11 1.75
CA LEU A 127 10.69 5.98 2.04
C LEU A 127 11.40 5.32 0.88
N ASP A 128 12.52 5.90 0.46
CA ASP A 128 13.40 5.29 -0.55
C ASP A 128 14.58 4.60 0.13
N PRO A 129 14.57 3.26 0.30
CA PRO A 129 15.69 2.53 0.91
C PRO A 129 16.98 2.66 0.13
N THR A 130 16.86 2.85 -1.18
CA THR A 130 17.98 2.94 -2.14
C THR A 130 17.56 3.66 -3.41
N SER A 131 18.50 4.32 -4.06
CA SER A 131 18.32 4.80 -5.43
C SER A 131 18.73 3.76 -6.48
N ALA A 132 19.37 2.65 -6.08
CA ALA A 132 19.75 1.58 -6.99
C ALA A 132 18.51 0.85 -7.55
N CYS A 133 18.53 0.59 -8.85
CA CYS A 133 17.49 -0.16 -9.54
C CYS A 133 18.11 -1.19 -10.46
N ASN A 134 17.42 -2.32 -10.63
CA ASN A 134 17.81 -3.37 -11.57
C ASN A 134 17.18 -3.21 -12.96
N LEU A 135 16.44 -2.10 -13.18
CA LEU A 135 15.87 -1.73 -14.48
C LEU A 135 16.25 -0.29 -14.85
N HIS A 136 16.00 0.07 -16.12
CA HIS A 136 16.16 1.41 -16.68
C HIS A 136 14.91 1.79 -17.48
N CYS A 137 13.82 2.04 -16.75
CA CYS A 137 12.52 2.34 -17.38
C CYS A 137 12.54 3.71 -18.06
N ILE A 138 11.96 3.80 -19.26
CA ILE A 138 11.84 5.07 -19.98
C ILE A 138 10.98 6.05 -19.16
N GLY A 139 11.47 7.28 -18.99
CA GLY A 139 10.79 8.31 -18.21
C GLY A 139 10.65 8.00 -16.71
N CYS A 140 11.60 7.29 -16.13
CA CYS A 140 11.60 7.01 -14.71
C CYS A 140 11.98 8.27 -13.91
N TRP A 141 11.10 8.73 -13.02
CA TRP A 141 11.35 9.90 -12.18
C TRP A 141 12.53 9.70 -11.22
N ALA A 142 12.79 8.46 -10.79
CA ALA A 142 13.87 8.13 -9.87
C ALA A 142 15.24 8.06 -10.54
N ALA A 143 15.34 8.17 -11.87
CA ALA A 143 16.62 8.16 -12.61
C ALA A 143 17.56 9.31 -12.20
N ASP A 144 17.01 10.43 -11.74
CA ASP A 144 17.78 11.60 -11.26
C ASP A 144 18.69 11.33 -10.08
N TYR A 145 18.30 10.40 -9.21
CA TYR A 145 19.06 10.08 -7.99
C TYR A 145 20.28 9.19 -8.26
N GLY A 146 20.47 8.73 -9.50
CA GLY A 146 21.50 7.74 -9.83
C GLY A 146 21.26 6.41 -9.12
N ASN A 147 22.33 5.66 -8.82
CA ASN A 147 22.22 4.31 -8.26
C ASN A 147 23.12 4.06 -7.03
N ARG A 148 23.56 5.13 -6.35
CA ARG A 148 24.58 5.05 -5.28
C ARG A 148 24.07 5.45 -3.90
N LEU A 149 22.89 6.07 -3.82
CA LEU A 149 22.33 6.52 -2.55
C LEU A 149 21.64 5.36 -1.84
N ASN A 150 21.89 5.24 -0.55
CA ASN A 150 21.31 4.20 0.27
C ASN A 150 21.15 4.72 1.70
N LEU A 151 20.01 4.45 2.29
CA LEU A 151 19.86 4.52 3.75
C LEU A 151 20.45 3.25 4.38
N SER A 152 21.13 3.39 5.48
CA SER A 152 21.51 2.23 6.32
C SER A 152 20.25 1.60 6.94
N PHE A 153 20.38 0.37 7.42
CA PHE A 153 19.29 -0.25 8.18
C PHE A 153 18.95 0.57 9.43
N GLU A 154 19.94 1.06 10.12
CA GLU A 154 19.81 1.87 11.34
C GLU A 154 19.07 3.18 11.09
N GLU A 155 19.30 3.85 9.96
CA GLU A 155 18.56 5.06 9.56
C GLU A 155 17.11 4.74 9.24
N MET A 156 16.83 3.67 8.50
CA MET A 156 15.47 3.23 8.21
C MET A 156 14.71 2.84 9.49
N ASP A 157 15.37 2.14 10.38
CA ASP A 157 14.83 1.74 11.69
C ASP A 157 14.49 2.95 12.57
N ASP A 158 15.38 3.94 12.61
CA ASP A 158 15.17 5.19 13.36
C ASP A 158 14.01 6.01 12.78
N ILE A 159 13.87 6.06 11.45
CA ILE A 159 12.72 6.69 10.78
C ILE A 159 11.40 6.00 11.23
N VAL A 160 11.37 4.68 11.29
CA VAL A 160 10.18 3.95 11.72
C VAL A 160 9.90 4.19 13.21
N CYS A 161 10.93 4.20 14.06
CA CYS A 161 10.79 4.52 15.48
C CYS A 161 10.22 5.93 15.69
N GLN A 162 10.79 6.95 15.07
CA GLN A 162 10.29 8.33 15.13
C GLN A 162 8.88 8.45 14.54
N GLY A 163 8.60 7.72 13.45
CA GLY A 163 7.27 7.67 12.87
C GLY A 163 6.23 7.13 13.86
N LYS A 164 6.53 6.07 14.58
CA LYS A 164 5.65 5.49 15.61
C LYS A 164 5.39 6.47 16.76
N GLU A 165 6.38 7.26 17.16
CA GLU A 165 6.20 8.34 18.15
C GLU A 165 5.20 9.40 17.69
N MET A 166 5.07 9.59 16.36
CA MET A 166 4.08 10.47 15.74
C MET A 166 2.74 9.75 15.42
N GLY A 167 2.62 8.46 15.71
CA GLY A 167 1.44 7.66 15.39
C GLY A 167 1.40 7.20 13.93
N VAL A 168 2.55 7.10 13.24
CA VAL A 168 2.64 6.53 11.90
C VAL A 168 2.91 5.04 12.00
N TYR A 169 2.02 4.24 11.41
CA TYR A 169 2.11 2.77 11.37
C TYR A 169 2.02 2.21 9.96
N PHE A 170 2.03 3.08 8.95
CA PHE A 170 1.99 2.69 7.55
C PHE A 170 3.16 3.29 6.77
N TYR A 171 3.98 2.44 6.17
CA TYR A 171 5.20 2.80 5.45
C TYR A 171 5.17 2.25 4.03
N LEU A 172 5.51 3.10 3.06
CA LEU A 172 5.60 2.74 1.66
C LEU A 172 7.05 2.85 1.20
N PHE A 173 7.58 1.81 0.61
CA PHE A 173 8.90 1.85 0.01
C PHE A 173 8.81 2.17 -1.48
N SER A 174 9.68 3.06 -1.94
CA SER A 174 9.84 3.46 -3.34
C SER A 174 11.34 3.65 -3.66
N GLY A 175 11.71 4.63 -4.48
CA GLY A 175 13.09 4.95 -4.82
C GLY A 175 13.50 4.37 -6.15
N GLY A 176 14.63 3.66 -6.19
CA GLY A 176 15.03 2.79 -7.30
C GLY A 176 14.17 1.53 -7.32
N GLU A 177 14.77 0.37 -7.03
CA GLU A 177 14.01 -0.86 -6.76
C GLU A 177 14.18 -1.21 -5.28
N PRO A 178 13.15 -1.06 -4.44
CA PRO A 178 13.28 -1.29 -3.00
C PRO A 178 13.68 -2.73 -2.66
N LEU A 179 13.31 -3.71 -3.47
CA LEU A 179 13.67 -5.10 -3.23
C LEU A 179 15.15 -5.45 -3.52
N VAL A 180 15.94 -4.52 -4.02
CA VAL A 180 17.41 -4.61 -3.93
C VAL A 180 17.84 -4.72 -2.45
N ARG A 181 17.07 -4.11 -1.55
CA ARG A 181 17.26 -4.13 -0.09
C ARG A 181 16.28 -5.08 0.61
N LYS A 182 15.78 -6.14 -0.06
CA LYS A 182 14.74 -7.04 0.47
C LYS A 182 15.09 -7.64 1.85
N LYS A 183 16.38 -7.88 2.15
CA LYS A 183 16.81 -8.39 3.47
C LYS A 183 16.59 -7.37 4.58
N ASP A 184 16.89 -6.11 4.34
CA ASP A 184 16.68 -5.03 5.32
C ASP A 184 15.19 -4.73 5.50
N ILE A 185 14.41 -4.78 4.42
CA ILE A 185 12.95 -4.64 4.47
C ILE A 185 12.34 -5.74 5.36
N ILE A 186 12.72 -7.00 5.19
CA ILE A 186 12.25 -8.10 6.05
C ILE A 186 12.65 -7.87 7.51
N ARG A 187 13.89 -7.43 7.78
CA ARG A 187 14.34 -7.09 9.14
C ARG A 187 13.52 -5.96 9.76
N LEU A 188 13.12 -4.94 8.97
CA LEU A 188 12.21 -3.88 9.43
C LEU A 188 10.83 -4.43 9.76
N CYS A 189 10.28 -5.25 8.87
CA CYS A 189 8.99 -5.91 9.08
C CYS A 189 8.99 -6.75 10.36
N GLU A 190 10.05 -7.49 10.60
CA GLU A 190 10.21 -8.32 11.81
C GLU A 190 10.36 -7.47 13.07
N LYS A 191 11.15 -6.41 13.04
CA LYS A 191 11.39 -5.52 14.17
C LYS A 191 10.16 -4.66 14.52
N HIS A 192 9.39 -4.29 13.51
CA HIS A 192 8.20 -3.44 13.62
C HIS A 192 6.96 -4.22 13.20
N ASP A 193 6.69 -5.32 13.88
CA ASP A 193 5.57 -6.23 13.62
C ASP A 193 4.19 -5.61 13.82
N ASP A 194 4.14 -4.45 14.48
CA ASP A 194 2.96 -3.62 14.69
C ASP A 194 2.71 -2.58 13.56
N CYS A 195 3.60 -2.47 12.59
CA CYS A 195 3.48 -1.61 11.42
C CYS A 195 3.04 -2.39 10.18
N MET A 196 2.45 -1.70 9.21
CA MET A 196 2.17 -2.22 7.87
C MET A 196 3.16 -1.61 6.87
N PHE A 197 3.77 -2.45 6.06
CA PHE A 197 4.71 -2.06 5.02
C PHE A 197 4.19 -2.44 3.64
N THR A 198 4.45 -1.58 2.66
CA THR A 198 4.22 -1.87 1.24
C THR A 198 5.40 -1.37 0.41
N ALA A 199 5.55 -1.85 -0.82
CA ALA A 199 6.57 -1.38 -1.74
C ALA A 199 6.02 -1.26 -3.15
N PHE A 200 6.36 -0.17 -3.83
CA PHE A 200 6.24 -0.11 -5.28
C PHE A 200 7.47 -0.79 -5.88
N THR A 201 7.29 -1.93 -6.50
CA THR A 201 8.39 -2.79 -6.98
C THR A 201 8.17 -3.22 -8.41
N THR A 202 9.26 -3.47 -9.13
CA THR A 202 9.19 -4.14 -10.43
C THR A 202 8.67 -5.58 -10.34
N GLY A 203 8.68 -6.17 -9.14
CA GLY A 203 8.36 -7.58 -8.91
C GLY A 203 9.47 -8.56 -9.35
N THR A 204 10.43 -8.11 -10.15
CA THR A 204 11.43 -8.99 -10.80
C THR A 204 12.41 -9.67 -9.83
N LEU A 205 12.45 -9.22 -8.57
CA LEU A 205 13.28 -9.76 -7.48
C LEU A 205 12.47 -10.61 -6.48
N ILE A 206 11.19 -10.83 -6.73
CA ILE A 206 10.34 -11.72 -5.94
C ILE A 206 10.61 -13.15 -6.38
N ASP A 207 11.04 -13.96 -5.43
CA ASP A 207 11.29 -15.39 -5.55
C ASP A 207 10.58 -16.15 -4.42
N GLU A 208 10.53 -17.47 -4.48
CA GLU A 208 9.92 -18.34 -3.47
C GLU A 208 10.46 -18.03 -2.06
N ALA A 209 11.78 -17.92 -1.92
CA ALA A 209 12.41 -17.65 -0.63
C ALA A 209 12.00 -16.30 -0.04
N PHE A 210 11.78 -15.29 -0.89
CA PHE A 210 11.28 -14.00 -0.42
C PHE A 210 9.78 -14.07 -0.05
N ALA A 211 8.99 -14.83 -0.79
CA ALA A 211 7.59 -15.08 -0.46
C ALA A 211 7.44 -15.83 0.88
N ASP A 212 8.30 -16.83 1.16
CA ASP A 212 8.37 -17.50 2.46
C ASP A 212 8.66 -16.50 3.61
N GLU A 213 9.60 -15.59 3.41
CA GLU A 213 9.91 -14.54 4.38
C GLU A 213 8.73 -13.57 4.57
N MET A 214 8.05 -13.18 3.49
CA MET A 214 6.83 -12.37 3.59
C MET A 214 5.73 -13.08 4.39
N LEU A 215 5.54 -14.38 4.15
CA LEU A 215 4.57 -15.21 4.90
C LEU A 215 4.96 -15.30 6.39
N ARG A 216 6.26 -15.34 6.70
CA ARG A 216 6.78 -15.36 8.07
C ARG A 216 6.51 -14.03 8.80
N VAL A 217 6.78 -12.88 8.18
CA VAL A 217 6.61 -11.56 8.83
C VAL A 217 5.17 -11.03 8.76
N LYS A 218 4.38 -11.36 7.72
CA LYS A 218 2.93 -11.14 7.54
C LYS A 218 2.49 -9.68 7.36
N ASN A 219 3.35 -8.72 7.55
CA ASN A 219 3.05 -7.29 7.55
C ASN A 219 3.63 -6.53 6.34
N PHE A 220 3.91 -7.25 5.24
CA PHE A 220 4.40 -6.68 3.99
C PHE A 220 3.51 -7.07 2.81
N ALA A 221 3.08 -6.08 2.00
CA ALA A 221 2.27 -6.29 0.80
C ALA A 221 2.81 -5.45 -0.36
N PRO A 222 3.44 -6.05 -1.40
CA PRO A 222 3.97 -5.31 -2.53
C PRO A 222 2.89 -4.85 -3.52
N ALA A 223 3.14 -3.76 -4.23
CA ALA A 223 2.43 -3.34 -5.43
C ALA A 223 3.37 -3.52 -6.63
N ILE A 224 3.09 -4.53 -7.47
CA ILE A 224 3.91 -4.88 -8.62
C ILE A 224 3.65 -3.91 -9.75
N SER A 225 4.71 -3.34 -10.30
CA SER A 225 4.62 -2.41 -11.42
C SER A 225 4.31 -3.15 -12.72
N LEU A 226 3.14 -2.86 -13.30
CA LEU A 226 2.66 -3.49 -14.53
C LEU A 226 1.95 -2.45 -15.40
N GLU A 227 2.44 -2.24 -16.61
CA GLU A 227 2.04 -1.14 -17.50
C GLU A 227 1.02 -1.56 -18.59
N GLY A 228 0.39 -2.70 -18.43
CA GLY A 228 -0.48 -3.35 -19.42
C GLY A 228 0.05 -4.73 -19.81
N PHE A 229 -0.43 -5.25 -20.92
CA PHE A 229 0.01 -6.55 -21.46
C PHE A 229 1.42 -6.48 -22.05
N GLY A 230 2.09 -7.61 -22.20
CA GLY A 230 3.43 -7.88 -22.74
C GLY A 230 4.21 -6.68 -23.26
N GLU A 231 3.95 -6.28 -24.49
CA GLU A 231 4.68 -5.18 -25.14
C GLU A 231 4.47 -3.82 -24.43
N ALA A 232 3.29 -3.55 -23.89
CA ALA A 232 3.03 -2.30 -23.17
C ALA A 232 3.90 -2.16 -21.91
N THR A 233 4.16 -3.27 -21.22
CA THR A 233 5.08 -3.30 -20.07
C THR A 233 6.54 -3.31 -20.56
N ASP A 234 6.90 -4.18 -21.49
CA ASP A 234 8.29 -4.39 -21.91
C ASP A 234 8.87 -3.19 -22.66
N SER A 235 8.06 -2.48 -23.45
CA SER A 235 8.51 -1.27 -24.18
C SER A 235 9.00 -0.16 -23.25
N ARG A 236 8.40 -0.02 -22.06
CA ARG A 236 8.80 1.00 -21.10
C ARG A 236 9.82 0.48 -20.07
N ARG A 237 9.68 -0.78 -19.64
CA ARG A 237 10.45 -1.32 -18.51
C ARG A 237 11.61 -2.22 -18.92
N GLY A 238 11.64 -2.65 -20.17
CA GLY A 238 12.66 -3.54 -20.75
C GLY A 238 12.12 -4.95 -21.01
N ALA A 239 12.74 -5.60 -22.00
CA ALA A 239 12.31 -6.91 -22.50
C ALA A 239 12.23 -7.98 -21.38
N GLY A 240 11.16 -8.75 -21.36
CA GLY A 240 10.91 -9.85 -20.44
C GLY A 240 10.54 -9.40 -19.02
N VAL A 241 10.28 -8.12 -18.76
CA VAL A 241 9.80 -7.63 -17.45
C VAL A 241 8.38 -8.10 -17.20
N TYR A 242 7.52 -8.09 -18.22
CA TYR A 242 6.15 -8.57 -18.13
C TYR A 242 6.08 -10.01 -17.58
N GLU A 243 6.80 -10.93 -18.22
CA GLU A 243 6.81 -12.34 -17.80
C GLU A 243 7.35 -12.51 -16.37
N ARG A 244 8.35 -11.74 -15.98
CA ARG A 244 8.88 -11.77 -14.61
C ARG A 244 7.88 -11.24 -13.59
N ALA A 245 7.11 -10.20 -13.96
CA ALA A 245 6.04 -9.66 -13.12
C ALA A 245 4.91 -10.70 -12.93
N LEU A 246 4.45 -11.34 -14.01
CA LEU A 246 3.46 -12.42 -13.93
C LEU A 246 3.95 -13.60 -13.07
N LYS A 247 5.23 -13.98 -13.21
CA LYS A 247 5.82 -15.00 -12.35
C LYS A 247 5.78 -14.59 -10.87
N ALA A 248 6.11 -13.34 -10.56
CA ALA A 248 6.03 -12.83 -9.18
C ALA A 248 4.59 -12.86 -8.64
N MET A 249 3.61 -12.44 -9.44
CA MET A 249 2.19 -12.51 -9.09
C MET A 249 1.78 -13.95 -8.75
N LYS A 250 2.17 -14.91 -9.60
CA LYS A 250 1.90 -16.33 -9.39
C LYS A 250 2.50 -16.83 -8.07
N ILE A 251 3.78 -16.53 -7.79
CA ILE A 251 4.46 -16.92 -6.54
C ILE A 251 3.68 -16.36 -5.33
N LEU A 252 3.32 -15.08 -5.35
CA LEU A 252 2.62 -14.45 -4.23
C LEU A 252 1.22 -15.04 -4.03
N HIS A 253 0.50 -15.34 -5.11
CA HIS A 253 -0.81 -15.97 -5.06
C HIS A 253 -0.73 -17.40 -4.49
N GLU A 254 0.23 -18.21 -4.94
CA GLU A 254 0.47 -19.58 -4.43
C GLU A 254 0.84 -19.60 -2.95
N HIS A 255 1.53 -18.56 -2.45
CA HIS A 255 1.83 -18.36 -1.02
C HIS A 255 0.69 -17.72 -0.23
N LYS A 256 -0.46 -17.45 -0.85
CA LYS A 256 -1.62 -16.80 -0.23
C LYS A 256 -1.30 -15.44 0.40
N LEU A 257 -0.44 -14.67 -0.26
CA LEU A 257 0.00 -13.36 0.18
C LEU A 257 -0.82 -12.25 -0.46
N ILE A 258 -1.00 -11.15 0.26
CA ILE A 258 -1.62 -9.94 -0.26
C ILE A 258 -0.63 -9.21 -1.15
N TYR A 259 -1.06 -8.86 -2.35
CA TYR A 259 -0.34 -7.97 -3.25
C TYR A 259 -1.29 -7.19 -4.16
N GLY A 260 -0.79 -6.13 -4.73
CA GLY A 260 -1.51 -5.35 -5.73
C GLY A 260 -0.64 -4.99 -6.92
N ILE A 261 -1.20 -4.13 -7.78
CA ILE A 261 -0.57 -3.65 -9.00
C ILE A 261 -0.36 -2.14 -8.89
N SER A 262 0.74 -1.65 -9.42
CA SER A 262 1.04 -0.24 -9.61
C SER A 262 1.13 0.07 -11.11
N CYS A 263 0.23 0.91 -11.61
CA CYS A 263 0.16 1.31 -13.01
C CYS A 263 0.55 2.78 -13.15
N CYS A 264 1.57 3.07 -13.94
CA CYS A 264 1.83 4.43 -14.39
C CYS A 264 1.23 4.60 -15.79
N TYR A 265 0.11 5.31 -15.92
CA TYR A 265 -0.51 5.50 -17.22
C TYR A 265 0.14 6.65 -18.01
N THR A 266 0.35 6.36 -19.28
CA THR A 266 1.01 7.19 -20.27
C THR A 266 0.13 7.37 -21.49
N SER A 267 0.52 8.23 -22.44
CA SER A 267 -0.11 8.34 -23.76
C SER A 267 -0.09 7.03 -24.55
N ALA A 268 0.84 6.11 -24.24
CA ALA A 268 1.01 4.87 -24.98
C ALA A 268 0.20 3.68 -24.40
N ASN A 269 -0.10 3.67 -23.09
CA ASN A 269 -0.71 2.50 -22.45
C ASN A 269 -2.07 2.76 -21.78
N TYR A 270 -2.56 3.99 -21.75
CA TYR A 270 -3.80 4.37 -21.04
C TYR A 270 -5.01 3.51 -21.44
N ASP A 271 -5.08 3.10 -22.68
CA ASP A 271 -6.16 2.27 -23.22
C ASP A 271 -6.07 0.84 -22.68
N ALA A 272 -4.88 0.23 -22.74
CA ALA A 272 -4.63 -1.13 -22.29
C ALA A 272 -4.89 -1.31 -20.78
N ILE A 273 -4.31 -0.45 -19.92
CA ILE A 273 -4.42 -0.60 -18.47
C ILE A 273 -5.79 -0.26 -17.89
N THR A 274 -6.66 0.36 -18.67
CA THR A 274 -8.04 0.66 -18.28
C THR A 274 -9.07 -0.22 -18.98
N SER A 275 -8.64 -1.18 -19.81
CA SER A 275 -9.52 -2.14 -20.47
C SER A 275 -10.12 -3.14 -19.46
N GLU A 276 -11.27 -3.73 -19.80
CA GLU A 276 -11.90 -4.76 -18.97
C GLU A 276 -11.01 -6.01 -18.91
N GLU A 277 -10.38 -6.38 -20.02
CA GLU A 277 -9.49 -7.52 -20.15
C GLU A 277 -8.27 -7.40 -19.23
N TYR A 278 -7.72 -6.19 -19.07
CA TYR A 278 -6.60 -5.97 -18.16
C TYR A 278 -7.02 -6.13 -16.69
N TRP A 279 -8.20 -5.58 -16.34
CA TRP A 279 -8.73 -5.75 -14.98
C TRP A 279 -9.03 -7.22 -14.67
N ASP A 280 -9.64 -7.93 -15.62
CA ASP A 280 -9.92 -9.36 -15.46
C ASP A 280 -8.62 -10.15 -15.28
N MET A 281 -7.61 -9.87 -16.10
CA MET A 281 -6.30 -10.53 -16.00
C MET A 281 -5.63 -10.32 -14.64
N ILE A 282 -5.61 -9.10 -14.08
CA ILE A 282 -4.97 -8.87 -12.78
C ILE A 282 -5.78 -9.46 -11.62
N ILE A 283 -7.13 -9.50 -11.73
CA ILE A 283 -8.01 -10.17 -10.77
C ILE A 283 -7.78 -11.69 -10.81
N GLU A 284 -7.78 -12.30 -11.98
CA GLU A 284 -7.57 -13.73 -12.17
C GLU A 284 -6.21 -14.20 -11.68
N ASN A 285 -5.19 -13.35 -11.75
CA ASN A 285 -3.88 -13.62 -11.17
C ASN A 285 -3.82 -13.37 -9.65
N GLY A 286 -4.89 -12.92 -9.01
CA GLY A 286 -5.00 -12.81 -7.55
C GLY A 286 -4.57 -11.46 -6.97
N ALA A 287 -4.55 -10.37 -7.75
CA ALA A 287 -4.31 -9.04 -7.22
C ALA A 287 -5.50 -8.54 -6.38
N TYR A 288 -5.21 -7.93 -5.22
CA TYR A 288 -6.23 -7.39 -4.31
C TYR A 288 -6.46 -5.91 -4.47
N PHE A 289 -5.51 -5.18 -5.03
CA PHE A 289 -5.65 -3.76 -5.29
C PHE A 289 -4.85 -3.32 -6.51
N VAL A 290 -5.22 -2.17 -7.08
CA VAL A 290 -4.47 -1.52 -8.13
C VAL A 290 -4.34 -0.02 -7.85
N TRP A 291 -3.15 0.51 -8.04
CA TRP A 291 -2.84 1.92 -7.94
C TRP A 291 -2.51 2.50 -9.31
N TYR A 292 -3.26 3.51 -9.73
CA TYR A 292 -3.02 4.27 -10.97
C TYR A 292 -2.33 5.59 -10.65
N PHE A 293 -1.25 5.86 -11.34
CA PHE A 293 -0.50 7.11 -11.27
C PHE A 293 -0.40 7.74 -12.65
N HIS A 294 -0.55 9.07 -12.73
CA HIS A 294 -0.21 9.80 -13.95
C HIS A 294 1.28 9.71 -14.22
N TYR A 295 1.65 9.53 -15.46
CA TYR A 295 3.00 9.85 -15.88
C TYR A 295 3.23 11.36 -15.76
N MET A 296 4.30 11.74 -15.08
CA MET A 296 4.77 13.11 -14.98
C MET A 296 6.18 13.20 -15.55
N PRO A 297 6.43 14.06 -16.55
CA PRO A 297 7.74 14.21 -17.19
C PRO A 297 8.67 15.02 -16.27
N VAL A 298 9.12 14.41 -15.18
CA VAL A 298 10.06 14.99 -14.24
C VAL A 298 11.34 14.19 -14.26
N GLY A 299 12.46 14.86 -13.95
CA GLY A 299 13.77 14.24 -13.94
C GLY A 299 14.53 14.31 -15.25
N ASN A 300 15.80 13.85 -15.22
CA ASN A 300 16.70 13.94 -16.35
C ASN A 300 16.29 13.06 -17.54
N ASP A 301 15.62 11.93 -17.25
CA ASP A 301 15.16 10.99 -18.27
C ASP A 301 13.68 11.21 -18.64
N ALA A 302 13.16 12.43 -18.41
CA ALA A 302 11.79 12.78 -18.77
C ALA A 302 11.53 12.59 -20.25
N SER A 303 10.42 11.93 -20.57
CA SER A 303 9.95 11.64 -21.95
C SER A 303 8.60 12.33 -22.16
N PRO A 304 8.58 13.59 -22.64
CA PRO A 304 7.34 14.37 -22.78
C PRO A 304 6.29 13.69 -23.68
N GLU A 305 6.69 12.86 -24.64
CA GLU A 305 5.84 12.09 -25.53
C GLU A 305 4.97 11.04 -24.78
N LEU A 306 5.38 10.65 -23.58
CA LEU A 306 4.59 9.75 -22.73
C LEU A 306 3.49 10.47 -21.93
N LEU A 307 3.43 11.81 -21.99
CA LEU A 307 2.43 12.57 -21.26
C LEU A 307 1.04 12.33 -21.87
N PRO A 308 0.06 11.86 -21.09
CA PRO A 308 -1.32 11.69 -21.59
C PRO A 308 -1.96 13.03 -21.93
N THR A 309 -2.71 13.06 -23.05
CA THR A 309 -3.52 14.24 -23.39
C THR A 309 -4.67 14.44 -22.39
N PRO A 310 -5.31 15.63 -22.38
CA PRO A 310 -6.49 15.85 -21.55
C PRO A 310 -7.61 14.83 -21.81
N GLU A 311 -7.84 14.48 -23.08
CA GLU A 311 -8.88 13.53 -23.49
C GLU A 311 -8.55 12.11 -23.02
N GLN A 312 -7.27 11.71 -23.10
CA GLN A 312 -6.81 10.42 -22.57
C GLN A 312 -6.98 10.35 -21.05
N ARG A 313 -6.70 11.43 -20.33
CA ARG A 313 -6.88 11.51 -18.86
C ARG A 313 -8.36 11.43 -18.48
N GLU A 314 -9.24 12.10 -19.21
CA GLU A 314 -10.70 12.02 -19.02
C GLU A 314 -11.21 10.58 -19.24
N LEU A 315 -10.69 9.90 -20.26
CA LEU A 315 -11.02 8.52 -20.55
C LEU A 315 -10.57 7.57 -19.43
N VAL A 316 -9.32 7.73 -18.95
CA VAL A 316 -8.81 6.94 -17.79
C VAL A 316 -9.69 7.14 -16.57
N TYR A 317 -9.99 8.39 -16.22
CA TYR A 317 -10.86 8.74 -15.11
C TYR A 317 -12.24 8.06 -15.20
N SER A 318 -12.89 8.17 -16.35
CA SER A 318 -14.23 7.60 -16.56
C SER A 318 -14.22 6.07 -16.53
N ARG A 319 -13.21 5.44 -17.15
CA ARG A 319 -13.07 3.97 -17.18
C ARG A 319 -12.77 3.40 -15.79
N ILE A 320 -11.84 3.97 -15.03
CA ILE A 320 -11.54 3.50 -13.67
C ILE A 320 -12.81 3.57 -12.79
N ARG A 321 -13.61 4.63 -12.89
CA ARG A 321 -14.87 4.73 -12.16
C ARG A 321 -15.88 3.67 -12.57
N LYS A 322 -16.01 3.39 -13.86
CA LYS A 322 -16.83 2.30 -14.36
C LYS A 322 -16.36 0.95 -13.79
N GLN A 323 -15.05 0.67 -13.89
CA GLN A 323 -14.50 -0.60 -13.41
C GLN A 323 -14.68 -0.76 -11.89
N ARG A 324 -14.49 0.28 -11.10
CA ARG A 324 -14.75 0.26 -9.64
C ARG A 324 -16.20 -0.13 -9.30
N SER A 325 -17.17 0.15 -10.17
CA SER A 325 -18.58 -0.19 -9.92
C SER A 325 -18.96 -1.60 -10.38
N THR A 326 -18.13 -2.25 -11.18
CA THR A 326 -18.48 -3.51 -11.86
C THR A 326 -17.50 -4.66 -11.60
N LYS A 327 -16.26 -4.37 -11.22
CA LYS A 327 -15.20 -5.38 -11.03
C LYS A 327 -14.82 -5.54 -9.55
N PRO A 328 -14.58 -6.77 -9.09
CA PRO A 328 -14.23 -7.09 -7.70
C PRO A 328 -12.75 -6.78 -7.41
N LEU A 329 -12.36 -5.51 -7.47
CA LEU A 329 -10.99 -5.07 -7.23
C LEU A 329 -10.98 -3.68 -6.59
N PHE A 330 -10.20 -3.51 -5.52
CA PHE A 330 -9.98 -2.19 -4.92
C PHE A 330 -9.00 -1.38 -5.78
N ALA A 331 -9.45 -0.23 -6.30
CA ALA A 331 -8.62 0.60 -7.15
C ALA A 331 -8.48 2.02 -6.62
N ILE A 332 -7.29 2.57 -6.71
CA ILE A 332 -6.94 3.95 -6.36
C ILE A 332 -6.48 4.67 -7.63
N ASP A 333 -7.12 5.77 -7.98
CA ASP A 333 -6.67 6.71 -9.01
C ASP A 333 -6.03 7.91 -8.31
N PHE A 334 -4.74 7.81 -8.01
CA PHE A 334 -4.06 8.63 -7.02
C PHE A 334 -4.26 10.14 -7.20
N GLN A 335 -4.14 10.64 -8.43
CA GLN A 335 -4.31 12.06 -8.70
C GLN A 335 -5.78 12.47 -8.80
N ASN A 336 -6.63 11.62 -9.37
CA ASN A 336 -8.03 11.96 -9.62
C ASN A 336 -8.93 11.75 -8.39
N ASP A 337 -8.53 10.90 -7.43
CA ASP A 337 -9.27 10.68 -6.18
C ASP A 337 -9.16 11.85 -5.18
N GLY A 338 -8.49 12.93 -5.55
CA GLY A 338 -8.39 14.13 -4.74
C GLY A 338 -9.74 14.69 -4.28
N GLU A 339 -10.81 14.50 -5.06
CA GLU A 339 -12.16 14.91 -4.69
C GLU A 339 -12.69 14.21 -3.42
N PHE A 340 -12.33 12.94 -3.20
CA PHE A 340 -12.75 12.17 -2.02
C PHE A 340 -11.96 12.48 -0.75
N VAL A 341 -10.76 13.05 -0.91
CA VAL A 341 -9.84 13.33 0.21
C VAL A 341 -9.58 14.83 0.38
N GLY A 342 -10.31 15.68 -0.33
CA GLY A 342 -10.22 17.14 -0.24
C GLY A 342 -8.97 17.72 -0.88
N GLY A 343 -8.47 17.13 -1.96
CA GLY A 343 -7.32 17.58 -2.74
C GLY A 343 -6.05 16.76 -2.52
N CYS A 344 -4.91 17.30 -2.92
CA CYS A 344 -3.62 16.64 -2.83
C CYS A 344 -3.27 16.23 -1.39
N ILE A 345 -2.83 14.99 -1.19
CA ILE A 345 -2.44 14.42 0.11
C ILE A 345 -0.94 14.48 0.39
N ALA A 346 -0.14 14.92 -0.57
CA ALA A 346 1.32 15.03 -0.49
C ALA A 346 1.80 16.25 0.33
N GLY A 347 3.11 16.43 0.40
CA GLY A 347 3.74 17.58 1.02
C GLY A 347 3.55 17.66 2.53
N GLY A 348 3.44 16.52 3.21
CA GLY A 348 3.24 16.44 4.66
C GLY A 348 1.77 16.56 5.10
N ARG A 349 0.80 16.71 4.17
CA ARG A 349 -0.61 16.75 4.54
C ARG A 349 -1.09 15.41 5.08
N SER A 350 -0.89 14.33 4.33
CA SER A 350 -1.21 12.96 4.78
C SER A 350 -0.01 12.04 4.70
N TYR A 351 0.96 12.35 3.85
CA TYR A 351 2.24 11.64 3.82
C TYR A 351 3.39 12.60 3.51
N LEU A 352 4.58 12.20 3.89
CA LEU A 352 5.85 12.81 3.51
C LEU A 352 6.73 11.78 2.80
N HIS A 353 7.72 12.26 2.06
CA HIS A 353 8.68 11.42 1.36
C HIS A 353 10.09 11.65 1.92
N ILE A 354 10.79 10.58 2.21
CA ILE A 354 12.21 10.57 2.61
C ILE A 354 12.98 9.84 1.52
N ASN A 355 13.85 10.54 0.83
CA ASN A 355 14.63 9.97 -0.26
C ASN A 355 15.85 9.17 0.24
N ALA A 356 16.58 8.52 -0.68
CA ALA A 356 17.68 7.61 -0.35
C ALA A 356 18.93 8.28 0.23
N ASN A 357 18.98 9.62 0.37
CA ASN A 357 20.01 10.35 1.12
C ASN A 357 19.49 10.96 2.43
N GLY A 358 18.26 10.58 2.85
CA GLY A 358 17.66 11.03 4.11
C GLY A 358 17.03 12.41 4.07
N GLU A 359 16.88 13.03 2.89
CA GLU A 359 16.20 14.32 2.77
C GLU A 359 14.68 14.15 2.74
N ILE A 360 13.97 15.00 3.48
CA ILE A 360 12.52 15.04 3.46
C ILE A 360 12.08 15.98 2.33
N GLY A 361 11.44 15.40 1.34
CA GLY A 361 10.94 16.10 0.15
C GLY A 361 9.42 16.23 0.12
N ARG A 362 8.96 17.08 -0.81
CA ARG A 362 7.58 17.05 -1.25
C ARG A 362 7.44 15.86 -2.21
N ALA A 363 6.78 14.85 -1.81
CA ALA A 363 6.53 13.70 -2.68
C ALA A 363 5.80 14.11 -3.95
#